data_65330a3e70ff71b573f9899dcb7fc139
#
_entry.id   65330a3e70ff71b573f9899dcb7fc139
#
_cell.length_a   1.000
_cell.length_b   1.000
_cell.length_c   1.000
_cell.angle_alpha   90.00
_cell.angle_beta   90.00
_cell.angle_gamma   90.00
#
_symmetry.space_group_name_H-M   'P 1'
#
loop_
_entity.id
_entity.type
_entity.pdbx_description
1 polymer ?
#
loop_
_entity_poly.entity_id
_entity_poly.type
_entity_poly.pdbx_seq_one_letter_code
_entity_poly.pdbx_strand_id
1 'polypeptide(L)'
;MVSVLVPIAEGFEELEAITIIDLLRRAGFDVTSAGLNDQPVKASRGNVLIPDTSIDKVMQQPFDLIVLPGGLPGADHLRDDPNVQQLIRSQHSAGKKIGAICAAPKALASAGILSGKTITCYPGALAQTDSSEFTISSSAVEIDGNIVTSRGPGTAMDFALTLIQQLGGGKLRESVSDQLVRG
;
A
#
# COMPACT_ATOMS: atom_id res chain seq x y z
N MET A 1 -2.10 18.82 -6.33
CA MET A 1 -2.28 18.09 -5.05
C MET A 1 -1.93 16.63 -5.34
N VAL A 2 -1.13 15.99 -4.49
CA VAL A 2 -0.77 14.56 -4.68
C VAL A 2 -2.01 13.70 -4.46
N SER A 3 -2.32 12.83 -5.43
CA SER A 3 -3.48 11.93 -5.39
C SER A 3 -3.06 10.51 -5.04
N VAL A 4 -3.77 9.87 -4.10
CA VAL A 4 -3.44 8.55 -3.57
C VAL A 4 -4.66 7.64 -3.57
N LEU A 5 -4.49 6.41 -4.06
CA LEU A 5 -5.48 5.34 -3.95
C LEU A 5 -5.04 4.31 -2.91
N VAL A 6 -5.95 3.95 -2.01
CA VAL A 6 -5.79 2.87 -1.04
C VAL A 6 -6.90 1.82 -1.28
N PRO A 7 -6.64 0.77 -2.06
CA PRO A 7 -7.58 -0.34 -2.21
C PRO A 7 -7.77 -1.08 -0.88
N ILE A 8 -9.01 -1.34 -0.51
CA ILE A 8 -9.39 -2.00 0.76
C ILE A 8 -10.22 -3.24 0.44
N ALA A 9 -9.79 -4.39 0.95
CA ALA A 9 -10.50 -5.66 0.79
C ALA A 9 -10.82 -6.29 2.15
N GLU A 10 -11.87 -7.12 2.22
CA GLU A 10 -12.23 -7.83 3.46
C GLU A 10 -11.04 -8.60 4.03
N GLY A 11 -10.79 -8.45 5.33
CA GLY A 11 -9.63 -9.00 6.01
C GLY A 11 -8.36 -8.14 5.92
N PHE A 12 -8.47 -6.88 5.48
CA PHE A 12 -7.34 -5.95 5.53
C PHE A 12 -6.83 -5.75 6.99
N GLU A 13 -5.56 -5.40 7.15
CA GLU A 13 -5.01 -5.05 8.47
C GLU A 13 -5.33 -3.59 8.80
N GLU A 14 -6.19 -3.39 9.79
CA GLU A 14 -6.70 -2.06 10.14
C GLU A 14 -5.63 -1.10 10.64
N LEU A 15 -4.65 -1.59 11.41
CA LEU A 15 -3.55 -0.76 11.88
C LEU A 15 -2.75 -0.20 10.71
N GLU A 16 -2.49 -1.01 9.68
CA GLU A 16 -1.76 -0.60 8.50
C GLU A 16 -2.57 0.38 7.65
N ALA A 17 -3.79 0.01 7.28
CA ALA A 17 -4.64 0.81 6.40
C ALA A 17 -4.96 2.19 7.00
N ILE A 18 -5.38 2.23 8.26
CA ILE A 18 -5.74 3.49 8.93
C ILE A 18 -4.51 4.37 9.13
N THR A 19 -3.37 3.80 9.53
CA THR A 19 -2.12 4.55 9.66
C THR A 19 -1.71 5.19 8.33
N ILE A 20 -1.76 4.43 7.22
CA ILE A 20 -1.44 4.94 5.89
C ILE A 20 -2.39 6.08 5.51
N ILE A 21 -3.70 5.86 5.61
CA ILE A 21 -4.71 6.86 5.24
C ILE A 21 -4.57 8.12 6.09
N ASP A 22 -4.46 7.99 7.42
CA ASP A 22 -4.35 9.13 8.33
C ASP A 22 -3.09 9.97 8.04
N LEU A 23 -1.92 9.33 7.96
CA LEU A 23 -0.68 10.06 7.78
C LEU A 23 -0.59 10.75 6.41
N LEU A 24 -1.06 10.10 5.35
CA LEU A 24 -1.08 10.71 4.02
C LEU A 24 -2.08 11.89 3.95
N ARG A 25 -3.24 11.78 4.62
CA ARG A 25 -4.18 12.91 4.77
C ARG A 25 -3.59 14.04 5.60
N ARG A 26 -2.83 13.76 6.68
CA ARG A 26 -2.07 14.80 7.44
C ARG A 26 -1.04 15.52 6.58
N ALA A 27 -0.46 14.84 5.60
CA ALA A 27 0.44 15.45 4.62
C ALA A 27 -0.28 16.35 3.60
N GLY A 28 -1.60 16.48 3.66
CA GLY A 28 -2.41 17.24 2.70
C GLY A 28 -2.58 16.54 1.35
N PHE A 29 -2.38 15.23 1.27
CA PHE A 29 -2.62 14.46 0.06
C PHE A 29 -4.11 14.14 -0.09
N ASP A 30 -4.58 14.09 -1.33
CA ASP A 30 -5.93 13.65 -1.67
C ASP A 30 -5.99 12.11 -1.68
N VAL A 31 -6.44 11.54 -0.56
CA VAL A 31 -6.44 10.09 -0.33
C VAL A 31 -7.84 9.55 -0.49
N THR A 32 -8.00 8.69 -1.48
CA THR A 32 -9.22 7.92 -1.74
C THR A 32 -9.04 6.48 -1.30
N SER A 33 -9.84 6.02 -0.33
CA SER A 33 -9.99 4.61 -0.01
C SER A 33 -11.06 3.98 -0.91
N ALA A 34 -10.76 2.82 -1.52
CA ALA A 34 -11.69 2.17 -2.44
C ALA A 34 -11.87 0.69 -2.07
N GLY A 35 -13.10 0.30 -1.75
CA GLY A 35 -13.47 -1.10 -1.55
C GLY A 35 -13.50 -1.87 -2.88
N LEU A 36 -13.41 -3.20 -2.83
CA LEU A 36 -13.61 -4.02 -4.04
C LEU A 36 -15.07 -3.98 -4.52
N ASN A 37 -15.98 -3.52 -3.67
CA ASN A 37 -17.39 -3.23 -3.96
C ASN A 37 -17.86 -2.06 -3.09
N ASP A 38 -19.15 -1.68 -3.19
CA ASP A 38 -19.76 -0.54 -2.47
C ASP A 38 -20.14 -0.88 -1.00
N GLN A 39 -19.75 -2.02 -0.45
CA GLN A 39 -20.12 -2.43 0.91
C GLN A 39 -19.08 -1.99 1.94
N PRO A 40 -19.48 -1.80 3.22
CA PRO A 40 -18.54 -1.67 4.32
C PRO A 40 -17.61 -2.90 4.39
N VAL A 41 -16.33 -2.68 4.66
CA VAL A 41 -15.30 -3.70 4.62
C VAL A 41 -14.88 -4.06 6.04
N LYS A 42 -14.97 -5.35 6.40
CA LYS A 42 -14.53 -5.86 7.70
C LYS A 42 -13.03 -6.15 7.67
N ALA A 43 -12.32 -5.58 8.62
CA ALA A 43 -10.89 -5.77 8.81
C ALA A 43 -10.55 -7.10 9.51
N SER A 44 -9.27 -7.46 9.51
CA SER A 44 -8.75 -8.72 10.06
C SER A 44 -8.96 -8.88 11.56
N ARG A 45 -9.06 -7.77 12.30
CA ARG A 45 -9.31 -7.74 13.77
C ARG A 45 -10.74 -7.33 14.12
N GLY A 46 -11.59 -7.16 13.11
CA GLY A 46 -13.03 -7.03 13.29
C GLY A 46 -13.58 -5.61 13.20
N ASN A 47 -12.74 -4.58 13.07
CA ASN A 47 -13.20 -3.23 12.77
C ASN A 47 -13.87 -3.19 11.39
N VAL A 48 -14.78 -2.24 11.21
CA VAL A 48 -15.47 -2.04 9.94
C VAL A 48 -15.13 -0.66 9.40
N LEU A 49 -14.61 -0.62 8.16
CA LEU A 49 -14.34 0.60 7.42
C LEU A 49 -15.40 0.77 6.34
N ILE A 50 -15.90 2.00 6.19
CA ILE A 50 -16.68 2.40 5.03
C ILE A 50 -15.71 3.11 4.08
N PRO A 51 -15.34 2.52 2.91
CA PRO A 51 -14.48 3.17 1.94
C PRO A 51 -15.14 4.40 1.34
N ASP A 52 -14.34 5.35 0.84
CA ASP A 52 -14.85 6.56 0.18
C ASP A 52 -15.59 6.22 -1.12
N THR A 53 -15.19 5.12 -1.78
CA THR A 53 -15.78 4.65 -3.05
C THR A 53 -15.48 3.17 -3.29
N SER A 54 -15.84 2.64 -4.47
CA SER A 54 -15.47 1.30 -4.96
C SER A 54 -14.44 1.38 -6.09
N ILE A 55 -13.66 0.30 -6.24
CA ILE A 55 -12.51 0.24 -7.15
C ILE A 55 -12.91 0.45 -8.62
N ASP A 56 -14.07 -0.07 -9.03
CA ASP A 56 -14.61 0.08 -10.39
C ASP A 56 -14.85 1.54 -10.81
N LYS A 57 -15.18 2.41 -9.83
CA LYS A 57 -15.46 3.83 -10.06
C LYS A 57 -14.20 4.68 -10.25
N VAL A 58 -13.04 4.15 -9.87
CA VAL A 58 -11.77 4.88 -9.93
C VAL A 58 -10.79 4.37 -10.99
N MET A 59 -11.19 3.36 -11.78
CA MET A 59 -10.33 2.72 -12.78
C MET A 59 -9.73 3.66 -13.83
N GLN A 60 -10.39 4.78 -14.12
CA GLN A 60 -9.94 5.77 -15.11
C GLN A 60 -9.32 7.02 -14.46
N GLN A 61 -9.23 7.06 -13.14
CA GLN A 61 -8.64 8.20 -12.44
C GLN A 61 -7.11 8.04 -12.37
N PRO A 62 -6.34 9.10 -12.65
CA PRO A 62 -4.90 9.06 -12.45
C PRO A 62 -4.55 9.26 -10.96
N PHE A 63 -3.69 8.40 -10.44
CA PHE A 63 -3.13 8.55 -9.10
C PHE A 63 -1.60 8.71 -9.15
N ASP A 64 -1.05 9.47 -8.22
CA ASP A 64 0.40 9.62 -8.07
C ASP A 64 0.99 8.46 -7.25
N LEU A 65 0.17 7.85 -6.38
CA LEU A 65 0.50 6.68 -5.57
C LEU A 65 -0.70 5.73 -5.49
N ILE A 66 -0.45 4.45 -5.64
CA ILE A 66 -1.34 3.37 -5.18
C ILE A 66 -0.64 2.66 -4.03
N VAL A 67 -1.31 2.50 -2.88
CA VAL A 67 -0.72 1.83 -1.72
C VAL A 67 -1.64 0.76 -1.18
N LEU A 68 -1.12 -0.48 -1.09
CA LEU A 68 -1.86 -1.66 -0.69
C LEU A 68 -1.55 -2.02 0.78
N PRO A 69 -2.54 -1.99 1.67
CA PRO A 69 -2.40 -2.54 3.02
C PRO A 69 -2.35 -4.06 2.97
N GLY A 70 -1.79 -4.66 4.02
CA GLY A 70 -1.76 -6.10 4.19
C GLY A 70 -2.99 -6.64 4.90
N GLY A 71 -2.77 -7.66 5.70
CA GLY A 71 -3.83 -8.46 6.33
C GLY A 71 -4.22 -9.66 5.49
N LEU A 72 -4.74 -10.68 6.15
CA LEU A 72 -5.29 -11.87 5.49
C LEU A 72 -6.75 -12.07 5.91
N PRO A 73 -7.63 -12.41 4.97
CA PRO A 73 -7.39 -12.66 3.55
C PRO A 73 -7.33 -11.41 2.64
N GLY A 74 -7.31 -10.19 3.20
CA GLY A 74 -7.39 -8.94 2.43
C GLY A 74 -6.33 -8.84 1.32
N ALA A 75 -5.07 -9.17 1.63
CA ALA A 75 -3.99 -9.16 0.64
C ALA A 75 -4.19 -10.22 -0.47
N ASP A 76 -4.83 -11.36 -0.17
CA ASP A 76 -5.18 -12.35 -1.18
C ASP A 76 -6.28 -11.83 -2.11
N HIS A 77 -7.31 -11.18 -1.54
CA HIS A 77 -8.36 -10.55 -2.34
C HIS A 77 -7.80 -9.46 -3.26
N LEU A 78 -6.88 -8.60 -2.77
CA LEU A 78 -6.22 -7.58 -3.60
C LEU A 78 -5.33 -8.22 -4.70
N ARG A 79 -4.66 -9.34 -4.41
CA ARG A 79 -3.88 -10.09 -5.40
C ARG A 79 -4.77 -10.65 -6.51
N ASP A 80 -5.94 -11.17 -6.17
CA ASP A 80 -6.79 -11.91 -7.08
C ASP A 80 -7.80 -11.03 -7.85
N ASP A 81 -8.02 -9.79 -7.38
CA ASP A 81 -8.95 -8.86 -8.04
C ASP A 81 -8.37 -8.32 -9.35
N PRO A 82 -9.07 -8.50 -10.50
CA PRO A 82 -8.57 -8.11 -11.80
C PRO A 82 -8.42 -6.59 -11.97
N ASN A 83 -9.25 -5.78 -11.32
CA ASN A 83 -9.18 -4.32 -11.39
C ASN A 83 -7.95 -3.81 -10.63
N VAL A 84 -7.71 -4.35 -9.42
CA VAL A 84 -6.51 -4.03 -8.64
C VAL A 84 -5.25 -4.43 -9.42
N GLN A 85 -5.23 -5.61 -10.02
CA GLN A 85 -4.11 -6.07 -10.83
C GLN A 85 -3.87 -5.20 -12.07
N GLN A 86 -4.94 -4.73 -12.72
CA GLN A 86 -4.83 -3.80 -13.83
C GLN A 86 -4.27 -2.45 -13.38
N LEU A 87 -4.74 -1.90 -12.26
CA LEU A 87 -4.25 -0.65 -11.68
C LEU A 87 -2.76 -0.73 -11.32
N ILE A 88 -2.32 -1.81 -10.68
CA ILE A 88 -0.91 -2.03 -10.33
C ILE A 88 -0.04 -2.01 -11.59
N ARG A 89 -0.40 -2.78 -12.63
CA ARG A 89 0.37 -2.83 -13.88
C ARG A 89 0.39 -1.49 -14.62
N SER A 90 -0.74 -0.81 -14.69
CA SER A 90 -0.84 0.52 -15.34
C SER A 90 0.00 1.56 -14.59
N GLN A 91 -0.07 1.58 -13.26
CA GLN A 91 0.70 2.46 -12.39
C GLN A 91 2.21 2.24 -12.58
N HIS A 92 2.64 0.98 -12.58
CA HIS A 92 4.04 0.61 -12.79
C HIS A 92 4.54 1.04 -14.17
N SER A 93 3.77 0.75 -15.23
CA SER A 93 4.12 1.12 -16.62
C SER A 93 4.21 2.64 -16.82
N ALA A 94 3.43 3.40 -16.06
CA ALA A 94 3.49 4.86 -16.06
C ALA A 94 4.66 5.42 -15.22
N GLY A 95 5.47 4.57 -14.58
CA GLY A 95 6.57 4.98 -13.69
C GLY A 95 6.13 5.65 -12.40
N LYS A 96 4.84 5.59 -12.06
CA LYS A 96 4.27 6.19 -10.86
C LYS A 96 4.48 5.30 -9.62
N LYS A 97 4.39 5.89 -8.43
CA LYS A 97 4.71 5.21 -7.18
C LYS A 97 3.68 4.14 -6.81
N ILE A 98 4.19 3.02 -6.28
CA ILE A 98 3.39 1.93 -5.73
C ILE A 98 3.95 1.57 -4.36
N GLY A 99 3.07 1.50 -3.36
CA GLY A 99 3.39 1.05 -2.01
C GLY A 99 2.71 -0.27 -1.69
N ALA A 100 3.37 -1.15 -0.92
CA ALA A 100 2.76 -2.37 -0.41
C ALA A 100 3.38 -2.76 0.94
N ILE A 101 2.56 -3.12 1.92
CA ILE A 101 3.04 -3.48 3.26
C ILE A 101 2.60 -4.90 3.66
N CYS A 102 3.41 -5.55 4.50
CA CYS A 102 3.06 -6.82 5.16
C CYS A 102 2.87 -7.96 4.16
N ALA A 103 1.65 -8.45 3.99
CA ALA A 103 1.31 -9.50 3.02
C ALA A 103 1.02 -8.95 1.60
N ALA A 104 0.80 -7.63 1.46
CA ALA A 104 0.40 -7.03 0.19
C ALA A 104 1.44 -7.13 -0.96
N PRO A 105 2.77 -7.24 -0.73
CA PRO A 105 3.72 -7.46 -1.81
C PRO A 105 3.42 -8.68 -2.69
N LYS A 106 2.61 -9.65 -2.23
CA LYS A 106 2.13 -10.76 -3.07
C LYS A 106 1.30 -10.30 -4.28
N ALA A 107 0.56 -9.18 -4.14
CA ALA A 107 -0.17 -8.61 -5.25
C ALA A 107 0.76 -8.00 -6.32
N LEU A 108 1.89 -7.42 -5.89
CA LEU A 108 2.92 -6.90 -6.80
C LEU A 108 3.65 -8.05 -7.53
N ALA A 109 3.93 -9.16 -6.82
CA ALA A 109 4.52 -10.35 -7.43
C ALA A 109 3.57 -10.94 -8.48
N SER A 110 2.28 -11.07 -8.17
CA SER A 110 1.26 -11.54 -9.12
C SER A 110 1.11 -10.63 -10.34
N ALA A 111 1.32 -9.33 -10.18
CA ALA A 111 1.32 -8.37 -11.28
C ALA A 111 2.58 -8.45 -12.18
N GLY A 112 3.62 -9.20 -11.77
CA GLY A 112 4.86 -9.38 -12.51
C GLY A 112 5.79 -8.16 -12.51
N ILE A 113 5.68 -7.29 -11.50
CA ILE A 113 6.42 -6.02 -11.48
C ILE A 113 7.64 -6.00 -10.53
N LEU A 114 7.99 -7.16 -9.96
CA LEU A 114 9.09 -7.25 -8.98
C LEU A 114 10.40 -7.76 -9.57
N SER A 115 10.48 -8.08 -10.87
CA SER A 115 11.71 -8.59 -11.49
C SER A 115 12.89 -7.62 -11.29
N GLY A 116 14.01 -8.13 -10.76
CA GLY A 116 15.22 -7.37 -10.44
C GLY A 116 15.11 -6.45 -9.23
N LYS A 117 14.00 -6.49 -8.46
CA LYS A 117 13.76 -5.58 -7.33
C LYS A 117 14.23 -6.16 -6.00
N THR A 118 14.60 -5.25 -5.09
CA THR A 118 14.73 -5.56 -3.66
C THR A 118 13.50 -5.06 -2.92
N ILE A 119 12.82 -5.95 -2.20
CA ILE A 119 11.59 -5.64 -1.46
C ILE A 119 11.68 -6.14 -0.03
N THR A 120 10.77 -5.70 0.82
CA THR A 120 10.51 -6.31 2.13
C THR A 120 9.03 -6.66 2.25
N CYS A 121 8.72 -7.65 3.09
CA CYS A 121 7.36 -8.09 3.35
C CYS A 121 7.25 -8.74 4.73
N TYR A 122 6.05 -9.11 5.13
CA TYR A 122 5.84 -9.90 6.34
C TYR A 122 6.55 -11.27 6.20
N PRO A 123 7.27 -11.74 7.23
CA PRO A 123 7.96 -13.03 7.18
C PRO A 123 7.03 -14.17 6.74
N GLY A 124 7.41 -14.85 5.67
CA GLY A 124 6.64 -15.96 5.10
C GLY A 124 5.49 -15.55 4.15
N ALA A 125 5.19 -14.27 3.98
CA ALA A 125 4.08 -13.83 3.12
C ALA A 125 4.22 -14.26 1.65
N LEU A 126 5.46 -14.43 1.18
CA LEU A 126 5.80 -14.84 -0.17
C LEU A 126 6.37 -16.28 -0.25
N ALA A 127 6.19 -17.10 0.78
CA ALA A 127 6.75 -18.45 0.83
C ALA A 127 6.26 -19.38 -0.31
N GLN A 128 5.09 -19.10 -0.87
CA GLN A 128 4.50 -19.86 -1.99
C GLN A 128 4.65 -19.14 -3.34
N THR A 129 5.36 -18.01 -3.35
CA THR A 129 5.60 -17.21 -4.56
C THR A 129 6.98 -17.56 -5.11
N ASP A 130 7.11 -17.74 -6.41
CA ASP A 130 8.43 -17.83 -7.03
C ASP A 130 9.15 -16.49 -6.87
N SER A 131 10.17 -16.48 -6.02
CA SER A 131 10.98 -15.30 -5.72
C SER A 131 12.34 -15.32 -6.42
N SER A 132 12.51 -16.15 -7.44
CA SER A 132 13.79 -16.27 -8.16
C SER A 132 14.22 -14.98 -8.87
N GLU A 133 13.26 -14.09 -9.17
CA GLU A 133 13.50 -12.86 -9.90
C GLU A 133 13.66 -11.60 -9.02
N PHE A 134 13.46 -11.69 -7.71
CA PHE A 134 13.58 -10.53 -6.80
C PHE A 134 14.19 -10.93 -5.45
N THR A 135 14.71 -9.94 -4.73
CA THR A 135 15.34 -10.14 -3.42
C THR A 135 14.41 -9.71 -2.30
N ILE A 136 14.28 -10.53 -1.24
CA ILE A 136 13.53 -10.19 -0.03
C ILE A 136 14.52 -9.80 1.06
N SER A 137 14.45 -8.55 1.53
CA SER A 137 15.24 -8.03 2.65
C SER A 137 14.50 -8.15 3.98
N SER A 138 15.22 -7.92 5.08
CA SER A 138 14.64 -7.83 6.42
C SER A 138 14.43 -6.40 6.90
N SER A 139 14.66 -5.41 6.05
CA SER A 139 14.49 -3.99 6.36
C SER A 139 13.05 -3.65 6.74
N ALA A 140 12.88 -2.65 7.61
CA ALA A 140 11.55 -2.15 7.95
C ALA A 140 10.80 -1.58 6.72
N VAL A 141 11.53 -0.87 5.86
CA VAL A 141 11.06 -0.29 4.60
C VAL A 141 12.14 -0.47 3.55
N GLU A 142 11.74 -0.82 2.33
CA GLU A 142 12.59 -0.87 1.13
C GLU A 142 12.04 0.06 0.05
N ILE A 143 12.96 0.72 -0.65
CA ILE A 143 12.66 1.60 -1.79
C ILE A 143 13.48 1.11 -2.97
N ASP A 144 12.83 0.66 -4.03
CA ASP A 144 13.48 0.28 -5.26
C ASP A 144 12.76 0.89 -6.47
N GLY A 145 13.30 1.97 -6.98
CA GLY A 145 12.72 2.74 -8.07
C GLY A 145 11.38 3.38 -7.68
N ASN A 146 10.32 2.95 -8.33
CA ASN A 146 8.96 3.42 -8.06
C ASN A 146 8.17 2.53 -7.06
N ILE A 147 8.78 1.47 -6.54
CA ILE A 147 8.17 0.55 -5.58
C ILE A 147 8.70 0.83 -4.18
N VAL A 148 7.79 0.96 -3.21
CA VAL A 148 8.11 1.09 -1.78
C VAL A 148 7.40 -0.02 -1.03
N THR A 149 8.14 -0.84 -0.30
CA THR A 149 7.55 -1.93 0.46
C THR A 149 7.88 -1.81 1.95
N SER A 150 7.06 -2.42 2.81
CA SER A 150 7.26 -2.41 4.25
C SER A 150 6.91 -3.75 4.90
N ARG A 151 7.52 -4.01 6.06
CA ARG A 151 7.57 -5.34 6.66
C ARG A 151 6.26 -5.78 7.32
N GLY A 152 5.54 -4.88 7.98
CA GLY A 152 4.32 -5.27 8.70
C GLY A 152 3.74 -4.20 9.60
N PRO A 153 2.78 -4.54 10.47
CA PRO A 153 2.06 -3.56 11.27
C PRO A 153 2.95 -2.64 12.10
N GLY A 154 4.02 -3.18 12.68
CA GLY A 154 4.96 -2.42 13.50
C GLY A 154 5.80 -1.39 12.72
N THR A 155 5.82 -1.44 11.40
CA THR A 155 6.55 -0.51 10.52
C THR A 155 5.63 0.43 9.73
N ALA A 156 4.32 0.39 9.98
CA ALA A 156 3.31 1.15 9.20
C ALA A 156 3.54 2.67 9.23
N MET A 157 3.92 3.23 10.39
CA MET A 157 4.21 4.67 10.50
C MET A 157 5.45 5.06 9.69
N ASP A 158 6.54 4.28 9.78
CA ASP A 158 7.76 4.55 9.02
C ASP A 158 7.53 4.41 7.52
N PHE A 159 6.70 3.46 7.13
CA PHE A 159 6.27 3.27 5.75
C PHE A 159 5.49 4.48 5.24
N ALA A 160 4.46 4.92 5.95
CA ALA A 160 3.66 6.09 5.57
C ALA A 160 4.52 7.36 5.50
N LEU A 161 5.40 7.60 6.47
CA LEU A 161 6.33 8.74 6.46
C LEU A 161 7.35 8.64 5.30
N THR A 162 7.75 7.44 4.90
CA THR A 162 8.61 7.24 3.73
C THR A 162 7.85 7.58 2.44
N LEU A 163 6.59 7.17 2.30
CA LEU A 163 5.74 7.54 1.16
C LEU A 163 5.56 9.07 1.07
N ILE A 164 5.33 9.73 2.20
CA ILE A 164 5.25 11.20 2.27
C ILE A 164 6.56 11.83 1.79
N GLN A 165 7.70 11.32 2.22
CA GLN A 165 9.01 11.82 1.79
C GLN A 165 9.23 11.65 0.28
N GLN A 166 8.82 10.51 -0.28
CA GLN A 166 8.96 10.21 -1.70
C GLN A 166 8.13 11.12 -2.61
N LEU A 167 7.00 11.63 -2.10
CA LEU A 167 6.04 12.43 -2.86
C LEU A 167 6.08 13.92 -2.53
N GLY A 168 6.33 14.27 -1.27
CA GLY A 168 6.26 15.64 -0.75
C GLY A 168 7.59 16.18 -0.21
N GLY A 169 8.62 15.33 -0.15
CA GLY A 169 9.96 15.71 0.31
C GLY A 169 10.14 15.67 1.83
N GLY A 170 11.41 15.83 2.26
CA GLY A 170 11.83 15.66 3.65
C GLY A 170 11.15 16.61 4.64
N LYS A 171 10.96 17.87 4.27
CA LYS A 171 10.30 18.87 5.14
C LYS A 171 8.85 18.51 5.47
N LEU A 172 8.11 17.99 4.49
CA LEU A 172 6.73 17.55 4.72
C LEU A 172 6.69 16.33 5.63
N ARG A 173 7.60 15.36 5.39
CA ARG A 173 7.76 14.20 6.26
C ARG A 173 8.05 14.61 7.72
N GLU A 174 8.99 15.52 7.94
CA GLU A 174 9.31 16.05 9.28
C GLU A 174 8.09 16.69 9.93
N SER A 175 7.40 17.60 9.22
CA SER A 175 6.20 18.26 9.71
C SER A 175 5.10 17.29 10.16
N VAL A 176 4.88 16.20 9.39
CA VAL A 176 3.91 15.16 9.78
C VAL A 176 4.44 14.34 10.97
N SER A 177 5.72 13.99 10.96
CA SER A 177 6.34 13.24 12.06
C SER A 177 6.24 13.97 13.40
N ASP A 178 6.45 15.29 13.42
CA ASP A 178 6.34 16.13 14.62
C ASP A 178 4.92 16.12 15.18
N GLN A 179 3.90 16.13 14.31
CA GLN A 179 2.49 16.05 14.72
C GLN A 179 2.14 14.73 15.42
N LEU A 180 2.90 13.66 15.15
CA LEU A 180 2.68 12.35 15.77
C LEU A 180 3.27 12.24 17.18
N VAL A 181 4.03 13.24 17.65
CA VAL A 181 4.69 13.25 18.98
C VAL A 181 5.48 11.95 19.23
N ARG A 182 6.20 11.50 18.20
CA ARG A 182 7.08 10.32 18.30
C ARG A 182 8.34 10.69 19.09
N GLY A 183 8.63 9.91 20.15
CA GLY A 183 9.84 10.06 20.94
C GLY A 183 11.11 9.61 20.20
#